data_d24be4e5ee0cdc04a3a24c2efd5b7782
#
_entry.id   d24be4e5ee0cdc04a3a24c2efd5b7782
#
_cell.length_a   1.000
_cell.length_b   1.000
_cell.length_c   1.000
_cell.angle_alpha   90.00
_cell.angle_beta   90.00
_cell.angle_gamma   90.00
#
_symmetry.space_group_name_H-M   'P 1'
#
loop_
_entity.id
_entity.type
_entity.pdbx_description
1 polymer ?
#
loop_
_entity_poly.entity_id
_entity_poly.type
_entity_poly.pdbx_seq_one_letter_code
_entity_poly.pdbx_strand_id
1 'polypeptide(L)'
;MAEAKVLSGAGLRGQVAGQTALSTVGQAGAGLTYRGYDVRELAAEARFEEVAYLLLYGELPTQAQLDEYLAKLQKLRDLPQALKEVLERIPADTHPMDVMRTGASMLGTLEPELSFDQQRDATDRLLAAFPAIMCYWYRFSHDGERISCVTDETSIGGHFLHLLSGKKPSELHVKVMDVSLILYAEHEFNASTFTARVCASTLSDLYSCVTAAIGTLRGPLHGGANEAAMAMIERFSSAEEAVKGTLAMLERKDKIMGFGHAIYKDSDPRNEVIKGWAKKLADEAGDTVLYPVSEAIDKTMWEQKKLFPNADFYHASAYHFMGIPTKLFTPIFVCSRLTGWAAHVFEQRANNRIIRPSAEYVGVEQRTFVPIEQR
;
A
#
# COMPACT_ATOMS: atom_id res chain seq x y z
N MET A 1 13.26 13.15 36.18
CA MET A 1 13.38 12.74 34.78
C MET A 1 13.20 11.22 34.76
N ALA A 2 12.14 10.71 34.17
CA ALA A 2 11.92 9.25 34.06
C ALA A 2 12.96 8.68 33.09
N GLU A 3 13.74 7.72 33.54
CA GLU A 3 14.64 6.98 32.66
C GLU A 3 13.85 6.34 31.51
N ALA A 4 14.20 6.69 30.28
CA ALA A 4 13.65 6.06 29.09
C ALA A 4 14.04 4.59 29.12
N LYS A 5 13.08 3.70 29.29
CA LYS A 5 13.28 2.26 29.28
C LYS A 5 13.73 1.87 27.88
N VAL A 6 15.00 1.51 27.73
CA VAL A 6 15.55 1.00 26.46
C VAL A 6 14.87 -0.33 26.14
N LEU A 7 14.00 -0.32 25.12
CA LEU A 7 13.32 -1.52 24.62
C LEU A 7 14.20 -2.22 23.59
N SER A 8 15.26 -2.91 24.04
CA SER A 8 16.09 -3.71 23.14
C SER A 8 15.26 -4.85 22.51
N GLY A 9 15.33 -5.01 21.21
CA GLY A 9 14.66 -6.08 20.45
C GLY A 9 13.16 -5.92 20.22
N ALA A 10 12.51 -4.88 20.74
CA ALA A 10 11.04 -4.70 20.64
C ALA A 10 10.59 -3.82 19.44
N GLY A 11 11.50 -3.46 18.54
CA GLY A 11 11.25 -2.44 17.52
C GLY A 11 10.99 -1.07 18.17
N LEU A 12 10.38 -0.14 17.45
CA LEU A 12 10.06 1.21 17.96
C LEU A 12 8.58 1.36 18.40
N ARG A 13 7.87 0.26 18.64
CA ARG A 13 6.45 0.31 19.01
C ARG A 13 6.23 1.16 20.25
N GLY A 14 5.37 2.17 20.14
CA GLY A 14 5.06 3.10 21.22
C GLY A 14 6.10 4.21 21.44
N GLN A 15 7.15 4.27 20.62
CA GLN A 15 8.11 5.36 20.63
C GLN A 15 7.68 6.42 19.62
N VAL A 16 7.72 7.70 20.04
CA VAL A 16 7.52 8.84 19.13
C VAL A 16 8.83 9.10 18.40
N ALA A 17 8.89 8.79 17.11
CA ALA A 17 10.09 8.96 16.27
C ALA A 17 10.15 10.31 15.56
N GLY A 18 9.07 11.09 15.57
CA GLY A 18 9.00 12.42 14.94
C GLY A 18 7.60 13.00 15.03
N GLN A 19 7.38 14.07 14.31
CA GLN A 19 6.10 14.76 14.20
C GLN A 19 5.58 14.66 12.78
N THR A 20 4.25 14.61 12.60
CA THR A 20 3.60 14.68 11.31
C THR A 20 2.30 15.49 11.39
N ALA A 21 2.02 16.26 10.35
CA ALA A 21 0.76 16.95 10.14
C ALA A 21 -0.11 16.28 9.06
N LEU A 22 0.28 15.07 8.61
CA LEU A 22 -0.35 14.39 7.46
C LEU A 22 -1.54 13.54 7.86
N SER A 23 -1.45 12.83 8.99
CA SER A 23 -2.52 11.94 9.42
C SER A 23 -2.55 11.73 10.93
N THR A 24 -3.71 11.33 11.44
CA THR A 24 -3.87 10.79 12.80
C THR A 24 -4.37 9.36 12.71
N VAL A 25 -3.81 8.47 13.55
CA VAL A 25 -4.20 7.05 13.59
C VAL A 25 -4.57 6.67 15.02
N GLY A 26 -5.78 6.13 15.20
CA GLY A 26 -6.26 5.64 16.51
C GLY A 26 -6.49 6.72 17.56
N GLN A 27 -6.57 7.99 17.19
CA GLN A 27 -6.91 9.06 18.13
C GLN A 27 -8.42 9.12 18.36
N ALA A 28 -8.82 9.53 19.56
CA ALA A 28 -10.21 9.54 19.98
C ALA A 28 -11.13 10.27 18.99
N GLY A 29 -12.15 9.57 18.52
CA GLY A 29 -13.25 10.10 17.73
C GLY A 29 -13.16 9.93 16.22
N ALA A 30 -11.96 9.89 15.61
CA ALA A 30 -11.83 9.88 14.15
C ALA A 30 -11.26 8.57 13.57
N GLY A 31 -10.53 7.78 14.34
CA GLY A 31 -9.90 6.55 13.89
C GLY A 31 -8.74 6.76 12.90
N LEU A 32 -8.99 7.38 11.76
CA LEU A 32 -7.99 7.75 10.76
C LEU A 32 -8.40 9.05 10.05
N THR A 33 -7.50 10.02 10.04
CA THR A 33 -7.71 11.27 9.27
C THR A 33 -6.54 11.53 8.33
N TYR A 34 -6.80 12.16 7.20
CA TYR A 34 -5.79 12.71 6.29
C TYR A 34 -5.90 14.23 6.35
N ARG A 35 -4.86 14.92 6.83
CA ARG A 35 -4.84 16.40 7.03
C ARG A 35 -6.11 16.92 7.70
N GLY A 36 -6.63 16.17 8.70
CA GLY A 36 -7.81 16.53 9.47
C GLY A 36 -9.15 16.02 8.93
N TYR A 37 -9.21 15.51 7.70
CA TYR A 37 -10.44 14.93 7.12
C TYR A 37 -10.57 13.45 7.49
N ASP A 38 -11.74 13.04 7.97
CA ASP A 38 -12.02 11.63 8.29
C ASP A 38 -11.96 10.78 7.00
N VAL A 39 -11.25 9.67 7.06
CA VAL A 39 -11.08 8.78 5.90
C VAL A 39 -12.39 8.23 5.38
N ARG A 40 -13.41 8.07 6.23
CA ARG A 40 -14.75 7.59 5.84
C ARG A 40 -15.49 8.62 4.99
N GLU A 41 -15.37 9.90 5.35
CA GLU A 41 -15.95 11.01 4.57
C GLU A 41 -15.22 11.15 3.22
N LEU A 42 -13.89 11.08 3.23
CA LEU A 42 -13.11 11.10 1.99
C LEU A 42 -13.46 9.92 1.07
N ALA A 43 -13.60 8.72 1.62
CA ALA A 43 -13.98 7.54 0.83
C ALA A 43 -15.41 7.60 0.28
N ALA A 44 -16.32 8.26 0.98
CA ALA A 44 -17.72 8.44 0.54
C ALA A 44 -17.83 9.47 -0.60
N GLU A 45 -17.19 10.64 -0.43
CA GLU A 45 -17.46 11.85 -1.20
C GLU A 45 -16.36 12.22 -2.20
N ALA A 46 -15.08 11.92 -1.88
CA ALA A 46 -13.96 12.32 -2.71
C ALA A 46 -13.58 11.27 -3.76
N ARG A 47 -12.82 11.71 -4.77
CA ARG A 47 -12.05 10.84 -5.67
C ARG A 47 -10.65 10.63 -5.11
N PHE A 48 -10.00 9.54 -5.50
CA PHE A 48 -8.61 9.29 -5.07
C PHE A 48 -7.66 10.43 -5.46
N GLU A 49 -7.82 11.01 -6.63
CA GLU A 49 -6.98 12.11 -7.11
C GLU A 49 -7.15 13.39 -6.25
N GLU A 50 -8.33 13.64 -5.67
CA GLU A 50 -8.53 14.72 -4.68
C GLU A 50 -7.76 14.44 -3.39
N VAL A 51 -7.76 13.18 -2.93
CA VAL A 51 -7.01 12.76 -1.74
C VAL A 51 -5.51 12.80 -2.00
N ALA A 52 -5.05 12.38 -3.18
CA ALA A 52 -3.66 12.53 -3.60
C ALA A 52 -3.24 14.00 -3.59
N TYR A 53 -4.07 14.87 -4.18
CA TYR A 53 -3.84 16.32 -4.17
C TYR A 53 -3.78 16.89 -2.74
N LEU A 54 -4.73 16.51 -1.88
CA LEU A 54 -4.75 16.92 -0.48
C LEU A 54 -3.44 16.56 0.24
N LEU A 55 -2.98 15.33 0.10
CA LEU A 55 -1.76 14.86 0.77
C LEU A 55 -0.50 15.57 0.23
N LEU A 56 -0.40 15.73 -1.08
CA LEU A 56 0.79 16.26 -1.77
C LEU A 56 0.87 17.79 -1.78
N TYR A 57 -0.28 18.47 -1.87
CA TYR A 57 -0.35 19.93 -2.01
C TYR A 57 -0.88 20.64 -0.75
N GLY A 58 -1.46 19.91 0.21
CA GLY A 58 -1.80 20.42 1.53
C GLY A 58 -3.28 20.73 1.76
N GLU A 59 -4.05 20.98 0.70
CA GLU A 59 -5.45 21.33 0.74
C GLU A 59 -6.23 20.53 -0.31
N LEU A 60 -7.54 20.37 -0.14
CA LEU A 60 -8.40 19.81 -1.18
C LEU A 60 -8.41 20.71 -2.42
N PRO A 61 -8.38 20.14 -3.63
CA PRO A 61 -8.38 20.93 -4.84
C PRO A 61 -9.74 21.61 -5.08
N THR A 62 -9.74 22.77 -5.70
CA THR A 62 -10.91 23.30 -6.38
C THR A 62 -11.21 22.45 -7.61
N GLN A 63 -12.42 22.60 -8.22
CA GLN A 63 -12.75 21.86 -9.45
C GLN A 63 -11.74 22.14 -10.57
N ALA A 64 -11.33 23.40 -10.76
CA ALA A 64 -10.35 23.75 -11.78
C ALA A 64 -8.96 23.10 -11.52
N GLN A 65 -8.52 23.08 -10.26
CA GLN A 65 -7.27 22.42 -9.87
C GLN A 65 -7.35 20.90 -10.07
N LEU A 66 -8.47 20.28 -9.76
CA LEU A 66 -8.68 18.85 -9.99
C LEU A 66 -8.65 18.52 -11.47
N ASP A 67 -9.35 19.29 -12.31
CA ASP A 67 -9.37 19.09 -13.76
C ASP A 67 -7.98 19.22 -14.37
N GLU A 68 -7.19 20.20 -13.95
CA GLU A 68 -5.80 20.38 -14.36
C GLU A 68 -4.93 19.21 -13.89
N TYR A 69 -5.11 18.74 -12.64
CA TYR A 69 -4.34 17.65 -12.08
C TYR A 69 -4.65 16.32 -12.79
N LEU A 70 -5.91 16.02 -13.07
CA LEU A 70 -6.31 14.86 -13.86
C LEU A 70 -5.70 14.87 -15.26
N ALA A 71 -5.74 16.02 -15.93
CA ALA A 71 -5.13 16.17 -17.25
C ALA A 71 -3.61 15.99 -17.21
N LYS A 72 -2.94 16.48 -16.17
CA LYS A 72 -1.49 16.27 -15.95
C LYS A 72 -1.18 14.79 -15.78
N LEU A 73 -1.90 14.08 -14.91
CA LEU A 73 -1.67 12.65 -14.66
C LEU A 73 -1.91 11.82 -15.92
N GLN A 74 -2.93 12.12 -16.72
CA GLN A 74 -3.19 11.42 -17.98
C GLN A 74 -2.03 11.54 -18.98
N LYS A 75 -1.39 12.69 -19.06
CA LYS A 75 -0.23 12.92 -19.93
C LYS A 75 1.03 12.17 -19.50
N LEU A 76 1.12 11.80 -18.22
CA LEU A 76 2.29 11.16 -17.62
C LEU A 76 2.21 9.62 -17.58
N ARG A 77 1.21 9.01 -18.22
CA ARG A 77 0.94 7.56 -18.11
C ARG A 77 1.89 6.68 -18.91
N ASP A 78 2.37 7.15 -20.07
CA ASP A 78 3.20 6.30 -20.92
C ASP A 78 4.58 6.06 -20.31
N LEU A 79 5.15 4.91 -20.63
CA LEU A 79 6.45 4.49 -20.13
C LEU A 79 7.54 4.70 -21.19
N PRO A 80 8.76 5.10 -20.76
CA PRO A 80 9.91 5.12 -21.67
C PRO A 80 10.16 3.72 -22.25
N GLN A 81 10.59 3.68 -23.53
CA GLN A 81 10.87 2.42 -24.22
C GLN A 81 11.90 1.57 -23.46
N ALA A 82 12.96 2.19 -22.93
CA ALA A 82 13.98 1.49 -22.14
C ALA A 82 13.41 0.83 -20.88
N LEU A 83 12.38 1.43 -20.23
CA LEU A 83 11.70 0.81 -19.12
C LEU A 83 10.85 -0.38 -19.56
N LYS A 84 10.10 -0.26 -20.67
CA LYS A 84 9.34 -1.39 -21.25
C LYS A 84 10.24 -2.59 -21.53
N GLU A 85 11.42 -2.36 -22.12
CA GLU A 85 12.42 -3.41 -22.39
C GLU A 85 12.95 -4.09 -21.11
N VAL A 86 13.15 -3.33 -20.04
CA VAL A 86 13.51 -3.90 -18.73
C VAL A 86 12.38 -4.77 -18.18
N LEU A 87 11.14 -4.28 -18.25
CA LEU A 87 9.96 -5.03 -17.77
C LEU A 87 9.77 -6.35 -18.56
N GLU A 88 10.01 -6.35 -19.87
CA GLU A 88 9.91 -7.55 -20.72
C GLU A 88 10.93 -8.64 -20.36
N ARG A 89 12.06 -8.27 -19.74
CA ARG A 89 13.10 -9.21 -19.31
C ARG A 89 12.85 -9.83 -17.94
N ILE A 90 11.89 -9.31 -17.17
CA ILE A 90 11.56 -9.84 -15.86
C ILE A 90 10.71 -11.11 -16.01
N PRO A 91 11.12 -12.26 -15.43
CA PRO A 91 10.38 -13.52 -15.55
C PRO A 91 8.93 -13.42 -15.04
N ALA A 92 8.04 -14.21 -15.62
CA ALA A 92 6.62 -14.22 -15.26
C ALA A 92 6.33 -14.72 -13.84
N ASP A 93 7.19 -15.52 -13.27
CA ASP A 93 7.09 -16.04 -11.90
C ASP A 93 7.66 -15.08 -10.83
N THR A 94 8.23 -13.94 -11.25
CA THR A 94 8.70 -12.89 -10.35
C THR A 94 7.56 -12.35 -9.51
N HIS A 95 7.81 -12.09 -8.23
CA HIS A 95 6.82 -11.43 -7.38
C HIS A 95 6.55 -10.00 -7.90
N PRO A 96 5.27 -9.62 -8.13
CA PRO A 96 4.95 -8.31 -8.72
C PRO A 96 5.50 -7.11 -7.94
N MET A 97 5.70 -7.22 -6.63
CA MET A 97 6.35 -6.17 -5.85
C MET A 97 7.81 -5.93 -6.25
N ASP A 98 8.51 -6.97 -6.69
CA ASP A 98 9.88 -6.84 -7.19
C ASP A 98 9.91 -6.14 -8.55
N VAL A 99 8.87 -6.33 -9.35
CA VAL A 99 8.62 -5.59 -10.60
C VAL A 99 8.40 -4.11 -10.34
N MET A 100 7.55 -3.78 -9.36
CA MET A 100 7.28 -2.38 -8.97
C MET A 100 8.55 -1.68 -8.47
N ARG A 101 9.34 -2.35 -7.66
CA ARG A 101 10.61 -1.84 -7.14
C ARG A 101 11.61 -1.57 -8.28
N THR A 102 11.76 -2.54 -9.18
CA THR A 102 12.63 -2.41 -10.36
C THR A 102 12.16 -1.28 -11.28
N GLY A 103 10.86 -1.21 -11.54
CA GLY A 103 10.27 -0.17 -12.37
C GLY A 103 10.45 1.23 -11.81
N ALA A 104 10.25 1.42 -10.50
CA ALA A 104 10.46 2.69 -9.83
C ALA A 104 11.93 3.14 -9.91
N SER A 105 12.87 2.23 -9.65
CA SER A 105 14.30 2.52 -9.72
C SER A 105 14.75 2.83 -11.14
N MET A 106 14.29 2.07 -12.13
CA MET A 106 14.62 2.30 -13.54
C MET A 106 14.05 3.63 -14.03
N LEU A 107 12.81 3.97 -13.68
CA LEU A 107 12.22 5.26 -14.05
C LEU A 107 13.04 6.42 -13.49
N GLY A 108 13.45 6.35 -12.22
CA GLY A 108 14.31 7.35 -11.60
C GLY A 108 15.70 7.45 -12.23
N THR A 109 16.21 6.37 -12.83
CA THR A 109 17.46 6.37 -13.59
C THR A 109 17.31 7.09 -14.93
N LEU A 110 16.16 6.92 -15.58
CA LEU A 110 15.87 7.53 -16.89
C LEU A 110 15.40 9.00 -16.77
N GLU A 111 14.66 9.31 -15.72
CA GLU A 111 14.04 10.62 -15.47
C GLU A 111 14.40 11.08 -14.04
N PRO A 112 15.69 11.40 -13.73
CA PRO A 112 16.14 11.68 -12.37
C PRO A 112 15.53 12.95 -11.79
N GLU A 113 15.28 12.96 -10.47
CA GLU A 113 15.02 14.17 -9.69
C GLU A 113 16.35 14.92 -9.49
N LEU A 114 16.53 16.04 -10.19
CA LEU A 114 17.78 16.81 -10.16
C LEU A 114 17.80 17.84 -9.01
N SER A 115 16.64 18.24 -8.52
CA SER A 115 16.50 19.11 -7.34
C SER A 115 15.19 18.80 -6.61
N PHE A 116 15.11 19.14 -5.33
CA PHE A 116 13.89 18.92 -4.53
C PHE A 116 12.70 19.78 -4.97
N ASP A 117 12.91 20.81 -5.76
CA ASP A 117 11.82 21.56 -6.37
C ASP A 117 10.99 20.69 -7.33
N GLN A 118 11.59 19.64 -7.87
CA GLN A 118 10.94 18.67 -8.77
C GLN A 118 10.20 17.53 -8.03
N GLN A 119 10.20 17.53 -6.69
CA GLN A 119 9.64 16.42 -5.91
C GLN A 119 8.17 16.11 -6.23
N ARG A 120 7.35 17.12 -6.50
CA ARG A 120 5.94 16.93 -6.88
C ARG A 120 5.81 16.35 -8.29
N ASP A 121 6.58 16.84 -9.23
CA ASP A 121 6.57 16.34 -10.61
C ASP A 121 7.05 14.89 -10.68
N ALA A 122 8.09 14.53 -9.93
CA ALA A 122 8.57 13.15 -9.82
C ALA A 122 7.52 12.24 -9.16
N THR A 123 6.80 12.74 -8.14
CA THR A 123 5.70 12.00 -7.51
C THR A 123 4.55 11.78 -8.48
N ASP A 124 4.10 12.82 -9.18
CA ASP A 124 3.00 12.74 -10.14
C ASP A 124 3.36 11.81 -11.31
N ARG A 125 4.64 11.83 -11.73
CA ARG A 125 5.16 10.90 -12.73
C ARG A 125 5.06 9.44 -12.28
N LEU A 126 5.49 9.13 -11.06
CA LEU A 126 5.37 7.78 -10.48
C LEU A 126 3.91 7.38 -10.28
N LEU A 127 3.07 8.30 -9.81
CA LEU A 127 1.65 8.04 -9.57
C LEU A 127 0.92 7.65 -10.87
N ALA A 128 1.23 8.34 -11.96
CA ALA A 128 0.69 8.03 -13.27
C ALA A 128 1.28 6.75 -13.88
N ALA A 129 2.56 6.46 -13.62
CA ALA A 129 3.29 5.36 -14.25
C ALA A 129 3.09 4.00 -13.57
N PHE A 130 2.84 3.95 -12.27
CA PHE A 130 2.75 2.68 -11.53
C PHE A 130 1.72 1.69 -12.08
N PRO A 131 0.49 2.09 -12.42
CA PRO A 131 -0.45 1.17 -13.06
C PRO A 131 0.09 0.56 -14.35
N ALA A 132 0.76 1.37 -15.18
CA ALA A 132 1.35 0.92 -16.43
C ALA A 132 2.55 -0.01 -16.20
N ILE A 133 3.43 0.28 -15.24
CA ILE A 133 4.57 -0.59 -14.88
C ILE A 133 4.07 -1.98 -14.51
N MET A 134 3.07 -2.07 -13.63
CA MET A 134 2.50 -3.34 -13.19
C MET A 134 1.81 -4.08 -14.33
N CYS A 135 0.89 -3.43 -15.05
CA CYS A 135 0.06 -4.07 -16.04
C CYS A 135 0.81 -4.39 -17.34
N TYR A 136 1.76 -3.56 -17.76
CA TYR A 136 2.60 -3.84 -18.92
C TYR A 136 3.42 -5.11 -18.70
N TRP A 137 4.11 -5.21 -17.56
CA TRP A 137 4.83 -6.43 -17.21
C TRP A 137 3.91 -7.64 -17.11
N TYR A 138 2.77 -7.50 -16.41
CA TYR A 138 1.86 -8.61 -16.21
C TYR A 138 1.29 -9.14 -17.52
N ARG A 139 0.78 -8.25 -18.38
CA ARG A 139 0.20 -8.62 -19.68
C ARG A 139 1.26 -9.18 -20.64
N PHE A 140 2.46 -8.60 -20.66
CA PHE A 140 3.54 -9.13 -21.47
C PHE A 140 4.01 -10.51 -20.99
N SER A 141 4.27 -10.66 -19.70
CA SER A 141 4.85 -11.90 -19.16
C SER A 141 3.86 -13.06 -19.08
N HIS A 142 2.56 -12.81 -18.94
CA HIS A 142 1.54 -13.84 -18.80
C HIS A 142 0.74 -14.08 -20.09
N ASP A 143 0.45 -13.01 -20.84
CA ASP A 143 -0.38 -13.09 -22.05
C ASP A 143 0.43 -12.92 -23.35
N GLY A 144 1.69 -12.51 -23.26
CA GLY A 144 2.53 -12.19 -24.43
C GLY A 144 2.16 -10.88 -25.14
N GLU A 145 1.36 -10.03 -24.50
CA GLU A 145 0.84 -8.79 -25.10
C GLU A 145 1.64 -7.56 -24.69
N ARG A 146 2.07 -6.77 -25.68
CA ARG A 146 2.59 -5.40 -25.49
C ARG A 146 1.43 -4.41 -25.52
N ILE A 147 0.82 -4.17 -24.36
CA ILE A 147 -0.32 -3.26 -24.25
C ILE A 147 0.09 -1.79 -24.42
N SER A 148 -0.86 -0.94 -24.82
CA SER A 148 -0.71 0.51 -24.64
C SER A 148 -0.69 0.84 -23.14
N CYS A 149 0.21 1.74 -22.74
CA CYS A 149 0.24 2.26 -21.37
C CYS A 149 -0.70 3.45 -21.16
N VAL A 150 -1.49 3.82 -22.15
CA VAL A 150 -2.43 4.96 -22.11
C VAL A 150 -3.84 4.46 -22.37
N THR A 151 -4.79 4.95 -21.58
CA THR A 151 -6.23 4.73 -21.74
C THR A 151 -6.96 6.08 -21.68
N ASP A 152 -8.23 6.09 -22.05
CA ASP A 152 -9.13 7.24 -21.96
C ASP A 152 -9.78 7.41 -20.58
N GLU A 153 -9.50 6.49 -19.65
CA GLU A 153 -10.00 6.57 -18.27
C GLU A 153 -9.50 7.83 -17.56
N THR A 154 -10.36 8.53 -16.85
CA THR A 154 -9.98 9.76 -16.14
C THR A 154 -9.36 9.49 -14.79
N SER A 155 -9.70 8.37 -14.13
CA SER A 155 -9.17 8.00 -12.82
C SER A 155 -8.01 7.02 -12.91
N ILE A 156 -7.14 7.04 -11.90
CA ILE A 156 -6.04 6.06 -11.74
C ILE A 156 -6.61 4.66 -11.55
N GLY A 157 -7.65 4.51 -10.75
CA GLY A 157 -8.29 3.21 -10.52
C GLY A 157 -8.92 2.63 -11.77
N GLY A 158 -9.66 3.43 -12.53
CA GLY A 158 -10.24 3.03 -13.81
C GLY A 158 -9.16 2.69 -14.85
N HIS A 159 -8.12 3.50 -14.93
CA HIS A 159 -6.97 3.26 -15.78
C HIS A 159 -6.28 1.93 -15.47
N PHE A 160 -6.01 1.64 -14.19
CA PHE A 160 -5.47 0.36 -13.76
C PHE A 160 -6.33 -0.82 -14.21
N LEU A 161 -7.63 -0.80 -13.93
CA LEU A 161 -8.55 -1.87 -14.30
C LEU A 161 -8.63 -2.07 -15.82
N HIS A 162 -8.63 -0.99 -16.58
CA HIS A 162 -8.63 -1.03 -18.05
C HIS A 162 -7.33 -1.66 -18.60
N LEU A 163 -6.17 -1.24 -18.09
CA LEU A 163 -4.88 -1.82 -18.49
C LEU A 163 -4.81 -3.32 -18.18
N LEU A 164 -5.30 -3.72 -17.00
CA LEU A 164 -5.25 -5.11 -16.55
C LEU A 164 -6.13 -6.03 -17.40
N SER A 165 -7.37 -5.62 -17.67
CA SER A 165 -8.36 -6.45 -18.38
C SER A 165 -8.36 -6.27 -19.90
N GLY A 166 -7.80 -5.18 -20.41
CA GLY A 166 -7.93 -4.78 -21.81
C GLY A 166 -9.32 -4.26 -22.18
N LYS A 167 -10.19 -4.00 -21.19
CA LYS A 167 -11.58 -3.58 -21.40
C LYS A 167 -11.92 -2.42 -20.47
N LYS A 168 -12.85 -1.57 -20.92
CA LYS A 168 -13.39 -0.51 -20.06
C LYS A 168 -14.07 -1.13 -18.84
N PRO A 169 -13.67 -0.74 -17.61
CA PRO A 169 -14.28 -1.26 -16.38
C PRO A 169 -15.71 -0.73 -16.18
N SER A 170 -16.51 -1.43 -15.37
CA SER A 170 -17.82 -0.96 -14.95
C SER A 170 -17.68 0.24 -13.98
N GLU A 171 -18.71 1.06 -13.90
CA GLU A 171 -18.75 2.20 -12.97
C GLU A 171 -18.59 1.75 -11.51
N LEU A 172 -19.21 0.62 -11.14
CA LEU A 172 -19.06 0.04 -9.80
C LEU A 172 -17.61 -0.34 -9.52
N HIS A 173 -16.93 -1.03 -10.42
CA HIS A 173 -15.53 -1.42 -10.25
C HIS A 173 -14.61 -0.19 -10.14
N VAL A 174 -14.83 0.83 -10.96
CA VAL A 174 -14.08 2.10 -10.88
C VAL A 174 -14.27 2.75 -9.51
N LYS A 175 -15.52 2.85 -9.02
CA LYS A 175 -15.81 3.45 -7.71
C LYS A 175 -15.18 2.66 -6.57
N VAL A 176 -15.26 1.34 -6.59
CA VAL A 176 -14.65 0.50 -5.53
C VAL A 176 -13.14 0.61 -5.54
N MET A 177 -12.50 0.61 -6.73
CA MET A 177 -11.07 0.82 -6.83
C MET A 177 -10.65 2.19 -6.29
N ASP A 178 -11.39 3.22 -6.60
CA ASP A 178 -11.15 4.58 -6.12
C ASP A 178 -11.23 4.66 -4.58
N VAL A 179 -12.28 4.09 -3.99
CA VAL A 179 -12.42 3.96 -2.53
C VAL A 179 -11.25 3.19 -1.93
N SER A 180 -10.87 2.07 -2.52
CA SER A 180 -9.73 1.26 -2.05
C SER A 180 -8.43 2.07 -2.03
N LEU A 181 -8.14 2.82 -3.10
CA LEU A 181 -6.96 3.67 -3.18
C LEU A 181 -6.97 4.78 -2.11
N ILE A 182 -8.14 5.37 -1.81
CA ILE A 182 -8.29 6.36 -0.73
C ILE A 182 -7.96 5.71 0.63
N LEU A 183 -8.48 4.53 0.91
CA LEU A 183 -8.31 3.86 2.20
C LEU A 183 -6.85 3.45 2.49
N TYR A 184 -6.06 3.19 1.45
CA TYR A 184 -4.65 2.80 1.58
C TYR A 184 -3.66 3.96 1.46
N ALA A 185 -4.12 5.19 1.16
CA ALA A 185 -3.25 6.30 0.77
C ALA A 185 -2.22 6.70 1.84
N GLU A 186 -2.61 6.70 3.12
CA GLU A 186 -1.77 7.20 4.21
C GLU A 186 -2.06 6.45 5.52
N HIS A 187 -1.04 6.28 6.36
CA HIS A 187 -1.19 5.66 7.69
C HIS A 187 -0.02 5.97 8.63
N GLU A 188 0.34 7.25 8.81
CA GLU A 188 1.36 7.72 9.73
C GLU A 188 2.74 7.06 9.49
N PHE A 189 3.51 6.79 10.54
CA PHE A 189 4.86 6.19 10.50
C PHE A 189 4.81 4.66 10.46
N ASN A 190 3.98 4.08 9.59
CA ASN A 190 4.11 2.65 9.30
C ASN A 190 5.49 2.32 8.74
N ALA A 191 5.86 1.05 8.72
CA ALA A 191 7.22 0.62 8.42
C ALA A 191 7.76 1.16 7.08
N SER A 192 6.98 1.10 5.99
CA SER A 192 7.43 1.58 4.68
C SER A 192 7.52 3.10 4.60
N THR A 193 6.60 3.82 5.24
CA THR A 193 6.64 5.29 5.35
C THR A 193 7.84 5.74 6.18
N PHE A 194 8.12 5.06 7.29
CA PHE A 194 9.28 5.37 8.11
C PHE A 194 10.59 5.10 7.34
N THR A 195 10.66 4.03 6.57
CA THR A 195 11.79 3.76 5.67
C THR A 195 11.99 4.88 4.65
N ALA A 196 10.90 5.36 4.02
CA ALA A 196 10.98 6.50 3.09
C ALA A 196 11.53 7.76 3.79
N ARG A 197 11.11 8.04 5.02
CA ARG A 197 11.63 9.16 5.82
C ARG A 197 13.09 8.98 6.19
N VAL A 198 13.52 7.77 6.56
CA VAL A 198 14.94 7.47 6.83
C VAL A 198 15.79 7.77 5.60
N CYS A 199 15.37 7.26 4.43
CA CYS A 199 16.04 7.52 3.16
C CYS A 199 16.06 9.03 2.84
N ALA A 200 14.92 9.71 2.91
CA ALA A 200 14.82 11.14 2.68
C ALA A 200 15.69 11.98 3.62
N SER A 201 15.85 11.53 4.87
CA SER A 201 16.66 12.21 5.88
C SER A 201 18.15 12.30 5.52
N THR A 202 18.61 11.44 4.63
CA THR A 202 19.97 11.45 4.07
C THR A 202 20.13 12.39 2.87
N LEU A 203 19.06 13.10 2.47
CA LEU A 203 18.96 13.94 1.27
C LEU A 203 19.03 13.15 -0.04
N SER A 204 18.65 11.89 -0.02
CA SER A 204 18.49 11.06 -1.23
C SER A 204 17.30 11.53 -2.07
N ASP A 205 17.29 11.17 -3.35
CA ASP A 205 16.22 11.50 -4.29
C ASP A 205 14.91 10.77 -3.98
N LEU A 206 13.79 11.27 -4.54
CA LEU A 206 12.45 10.72 -4.30
C LEU A 206 12.33 9.26 -4.78
N TYR A 207 12.89 8.94 -5.95
CA TYR A 207 12.80 7.58 -6.49
C TYR A 207 13.50 6.56 -5.58
N SER A 208 14.63 6.94 -4.99
CA SER A 208 15.33 6.11 -3.99
C SER A 208 14.49 5.91 -2.73
N CYS A 209 13.83 6.97 -2.24
CA CYS A 209 12.94 6.89 -1.09
C CYS A 209 11.75 5.95 -1.34
N VAL A 210 11.13 6.08 -2.51
CA VAL A 210 9.99 5.23 -2.92
C VAL A 210 10.42 3.79 -3.14
N THR A 211 11.56 3.56 -3.79
CA THR A 211 12.12 2.22 -4.01
C THR A 211 12.39 1.50 -2.69
N ALA A 212 12.96 2.20 -1.70
CA ALA A 212 13.19 1.66 -0.35
C ALA A 212 11.86 1.34 0.37
N ALA A 213 10.85 2.21 0.22
CA ALA A 213 9.51 1.99 0.78
C ALA A 213 8.82 0.77 0.16
N ILE A 214 8.91 0.58 -1.16
CA ILE A 214 8.39 -0.60 -1.86
C ILE A 214 9.04 -1.87 -1.31
N GLY A 215 10.36 -1.88 -1.16
CA GLY A 215 11.09 -3.00 -0.57
C GLY A 215 10.61 -3.35 0.83
N THR A 216 10.31 -2.34 1.65
CA THR A 216 9.78 -2.53 3.01
C THR A 216 8.34 -3.04 2.98
N LEU A 217 7.49 -2.50 2.10
CA LEU A 217 6.09 -2.92 1.97
C LEU A 217 5.95 -4.38 1.52
N ARG A 218 6.92 -4.90 0.75
CA ARG A 218 6.96 -6.28 0.29
C ARG A 218 7.03 -7.30 1.43
N GLY A 219 7.51 -6.91 2.59
CA GLY A 219 7.68 -7.82 3.73
C GLY A 219 6.35 -8.43 4.21
N PRO A 220 6.32 -9.73 4.58
CA PRO A 220 5.09 -10.42 4.98
C PRO A 220 4.47 -9.88 6.28
N LEU A 221 5.20 -9.10 7.04
CA LEU A 221 4.68 -8.42 8.25
C LEU A 221 4.10 -7.03 7.96
N HIS A 222 4.02 -6.62 6.68
CA HIS A 222 3.53 -5.31 6.28
C HIS A 222 2.48 -5.42 5.16
N GLY A 223 2.86 -5.35 3.88
CA GLY A 223 1.90 -5.21 2.77
C GLY A 223 1.23 -6.49 2.29
N GLY A 224 1.77 -7.67 2.61
CA GLY A 224 1.28 -8.95 2.09
C GLY A 224 0.04 -9.55 2.79
N ALA A 225 -0.59 -8.83 3.70
CA ALA A 225 -1.69 -9.37 4.51
C ALA A 225 -2.97 -9.62 3.70
N ASN A 226 -3.27 -8.80 2.70
CA ASN A 226 -4.43 -8.97 1.83
C ASN A 226 -4.31 -10.21 0.92
N GLU A 227 -3.13 -10.48 0.37
CA GLU A 227 -2.87 -11.70 -0.40
C GLU A 227 -3.02 -12.95 0.47
N ALA A 228 -2.46 -12.91 1.69
CA ALA A 228 -2.57 -14.01 2.64
C ALA A 228 -4.01 -14.23 3.12
N ALA A 229 -4.80 -13.17 3.29
CA ALA A 229 -6.21 -13.27 3.61
C ALA A 229 -6.99 -13.95 2.47
N MET A 230 -6.74 -13.58 1.21
CA MET A 230 -7.38 -14.21 0.07
C MET A 230 -7.04 -15.70 -0.03
N ALA A 231 -5.76 -16.04 0.09
CA ALA A 231 -5.30 -17.42 0.08
C ALA A 231 -5.94 -18.28 1.19
N MET A 232 -6.32 -17.68 2.32
CA MET A 232 -7.06 -18.36 3.38
C MET A 232 -8.53 -18.51 3.03
N ILE A 233 -9.18 -17.45 2.56
CA ILE A 233 -10.61 -17.44 2.20
C ILE A 233 -10.90 -18.50 1.12
N GLU A 234 -10.06 -18.60 0.11
CA GLU A 234 -10.19 -19.56 -1.02
C GLU A 234 -10.08 -21.04 -0.62
N ARG A 235 -9.62 -21.34 0.60
CA ARG A 235 -9.55 -22.74 1.09
C ARG A 235 -10.92 -23.34 1.38
N PHE A 236 -11.95 -22.53 1.54
CA PHE A 236 -13.26 -22.97 2.01
C PHE A 236 -14.31 -22.85 0.92
N SER A 237 -15.10 -23.90 0.78
CA SER A 237 -16.19 -23.97 -0.22
C SER A 237 -17.56 -23.58 0.36
N SER A 238 -17.66 -23.36 1.68
CA SER A 238 -18.89 -22.95 2.36
C SER A 238 -18.60 -22.21 3.67
N ALA A 239 -19.57 -21.44 4.14
CA ALA A 239 -19.49 -20.76 5.42
C ALA A 239 -19.31 -21.76 6.59
N GLU A 240 -19.96 -22.91 6.53
CA GLU A 240 -19.83 -23.96 7.56
C GLU A 240 -18.40 -24.53 7.60
N GLU A 241 -17.82 -24.81 6.45
CA GLU A 241 -16.44 -25.26 6.33
C GLU A 241 -15.46 -24.21 6.84
N ALA A 242 -15.72 -22.93 6.53
CA ALA A 242 -14.92 -21.81 7.02
C ALA A 242 -14.91 -21.69 8.54
N VAL A 243 -16.05 -21.87 9.20
CA VAL A 243 -16.13 -21.89 10.68
C VAL A 243 -15.27 -23.02 11.25
N LYS A 244 -15.46 -24.26 10.76
CA LYS A 244 -14.69 -25.44 11.22
C LYS A 244 -13.19 -25.25 10.98
N GLY A 245 -12.81 -24.78 9.80
CA GLY A 245 -11.41 -24.55 9.44
C GLY A 245 -10.75 -23.46 10.26
N THR A 246 -11.45 -22.35 10.50
CA THR A 246 -10.94 -21.25 11.33
C THR A 246 -10.73 -21.70 12.78
N LEU A 247 -11.67 -22.44 13.37
CA LEU A 247 -11.52 -23.00 14.71
C LEU A 247 -10.31 -23.92 14.80
N ALA A 248 -10.12 -24.83 13.82
CA ALA A 248 -8.96 -25.71 13.79
C ALA A 248 -7.63 -24.95 13.65
N MET A 249 -7.60 -23.87 12.87
CA MET A 249 -6.42 -23.00 12.78
C MET A 249 -6.11 -22.33 14.12
N LEU A 250 -7.13 -21.85 14.84
CA LEU A 250 -6.98 -21.24 16.17
C LEU A 250 -6.47 -22.23 17.22
N GLU A 251 -6.91 -23.48 17.18
CA GLU A 251 -6.43 -24.56 18.06
C GLU A 251 -4.93 -24.84 17.82
N ARG A 252 -4.49 -24.85 16.58
CA ARG A 252 -3.06 -24.99 16.21
C ARG A 252 -2.22 -23.74 16.47
N LYS A 253 -2.85 -22.64 16.89
CA LYS A 253 -2.23 -21.30 17.05
C LYS A 253 -1.66 -20.74 15.74
N ASP A 254 -2.25 -21.10 14.61
CA ASP A 254 -1.91 -20.55 13.30
C ASP A 254 -2.23 -19.03 13.30
N LYS A 255 -1.41 -18.27 12.63
CA LYS A 255 -1.66 -16.84 12.45
C LYS A 255 -2.72 -16.65 11.35
N ILE A 256 -3.83 -16.00 11.69
CA ILE A 256 -4.89 -15.66 10.76
C ILE A 256 -4.67 -14.23 10.29
N MET A 257 -4.35 -14.08 9.01
CA MET A 257 -4.04 -12.77 8.42
C MET A 257 -5.32 -11.96 8.15
N GLY A 258 -5.18 -10.63 8.19
CA GLY A 258 -6.31 -9.72 7.97
C GLY A 258 -7.10 -9.38 9.24
N PHE A 259 -6.63 -9.77 10.43
CA PHE A 259 -7.28 -9.52 11.71
C PHE A 259 -6.40 -8.79 12.71
N GLY A 260 -7.02 -7.89 13.49
CA GLY A 260 -6.36 -7.08 14.49
C GLY A 260 -5.49 -5.98 13.89
N HIS A 261 -5.05 -5.06 14.73
CA HIS A 261 -4.20 -3.95 14.35
C HIS A 261 -3.26 -3.55 15.50
N ALA A 262 -2.12 -2.96 15.15
CA ALA A 262 -1.14 -2.52 16.15
C ALA A 262 -1.63 -1.32 16.99
N ILE A 263 -2.48 -0.46 16.41
CA ILE A 263 -2.94 0.80 17.01
C ILE A 263 -4.44 0.75 17.30
N TYR A 264 -5.29 0.39 16.34
CA TYR A 264 -6.73 0.28 16.55
C TYR A 264 -7.05 -0.84 17.57
N LYS A 265 -8.01 -0.58 18.45
CA LYS A 265 -8.39 -1.54 19.52
C LYS A 265 -9.77 -2.14 19.30
N ASP A 266 -10.71 -1.38 18.78
CA ASP A 266 -12.11 -1.76 18.67
C ASP A 266 -12.54 -2.09 17.24
N SER A 267 -12.12 -1.30 16.26
CA SER A 267 -12.37 -1.52 14.83
C SER A 267 -11.33 -0.79 13.97
N ASP A 268 -11.19 -1.21 12.71
CA ASP A 268 -10.44 -0.49 11.69
C ASP A 268 -11.43 0.29 10.81
N PRO A 269 -11.40 1.64 10.81
CA PRO A 269 -12.36 2.45 10.07
C PRO A 269 -12.35 2.18 8.57
N ARG A 270 -11.22 1.72 8.04
CA ARG A 270 -11.09 1.37 6.62
C ARG A 270 -11.85 0.09 6.29
N ASN A 271 -11.85 -0.87 7.21
CA ASN A 271 -12.57 -2.12 7.02
C ASN A 271 -14.08 -1.91 6.98
N GLU A 272 -14.63 -1.03 7.81
CA GLU A 272 -16.05 -0.69 7.81
C GLU A 272 -16.52 -0.22 6.43
N VAL A 273 -15.71 0.61 5.77
CA VAL A 273 -16.00 1.12 4.42
C VAL A 273 -15.88 0.03 3.38
N ILE A 274 -14.74 -0.67 3.31
CA ILE A 274 -14.49 -1.64 2.23
C ILE A 274 -15.39 -2.88 2.32
N LYS A 275 -15.78 -3.30 3.53
CA LYS A 275 -16.72 -4.41 3.74
C LYS A 275 -18.05 -4.17 3.02
N GLY A 276 -18.59 -2.95 3.11
CA GLY A 276 -19.83 -2.58 2.42
C GLY A 276 -19.71 -2.64 0.89
N TRP A 277 -18.57 -2.24 0.35
CA TRP A 277 -18.31 -2.32 -1.10
C TRP A 277 -18.02 -3.76 -1.54
N ALA A 278 -17.33 -4.57 -0.75
CA ALA A 278 -17.13 -5.99 -1.03
C ALA A 278 -18.49 -6.73 -1.11
N LYS A 279 -19.45 -6.38 -0.24
CA LYS A 279 -20.81 -6.93 -0.29
C LYS A 279 -21.52 -6.56 -1.59
N LYS A 280 -21.45 -5.29 -2.02
CA LYS A 280 -22.06 -4.86 -3.28
C LYS A 280 -21.48 -5.58 -4.49
N LEU A 281 -20.16 -5.76 -4.52
CA LEU A 281 -19.48 -6.53 -5.58
C LEU A 281 -19.89 -8.00 -5.58
N ALA A 282 -20.01 -8.61 -4.39
CA ALA A 282 -20.50 -9.98 -4.25
C ALA A 282 -21.92 -10.15 -4.80
N ASP A 283 -22.80 -9.19 -4.49
CA ASP A 283 -24.18 -9.18 -4.98
C ASP A 283 -24.24 -9.00 -6.51
N GLU A 284 -23.43 -8.11 -7.09
CA GLU A 284 -23.31 -7.95 -8.54
C GLU A 284 -22.83 -9.23 -9.22
N ALA A 285 -21.84 -9.91 -8.62
CA ALA A 285 -21.28 -11.16 -9.12
C ALA A 285 -22.21 -12.37 -8.91
N GLY A 286 -23.30 -12.23 -8.16
CA GLY A 286 -24.17 -13.36 -7.77
C GLY A 286 -23.44 -14.36 -6.87
N ASP A 287 -22.48 -13.90 -6.05
CA ASP A 287 -21.67 -14.76 -5.20
C ASP A 287 -22.50 -15.36 -4.07
N THR A 288 -22.36 -16.67 -3.90
CA THR A 288 -23.00 -17.43 -2.82
C THR A 288 -22.01 -18.15 -1.92
N VAL A 289 -20.72 -17.99 -2.16
CA VAL A 289 -19.66 -18.73 -1.49
C VAL A 289 -18.65 -17.82 -0.80
N LEU A 290 -17.94 -16.99 -1.55
CA LEU A 290 -16.73 -16.30 -1.08
C LEU A 290 -17.05 -15.21 -0.04
N TYR A 291 -18.08 -14.41 -0.27
CA TYR A 291 -18.49 -13.41 0.72
C TYR A 291 -19.10 -14.05 1.99
N PRO A 292 -20.02 -15.05 1.91
CA PRO A 292 -20.45 -15.81 3.08
C PRO A 292 -19.30 -16.49 3.85
N VAL A 293 -18.30 -17.03 3.17
CA VAL A 293 -17.07 -17.56 3.80
C VAL A 293 -16.33 -16.46 4.56
N SER A 294 -16.16 -15.30 3.94
CA SER A 294 -15.50 -14.15 4.58
C SER A 294 -16.24 -13.70 5.85
N GLU A 295 -17.57 -13.61 5.80
CA GLU A 295 -18.39 -13.26 6.98
C GLU A 295 -18.32 -14.33 8.08
N ALA A 296 -18.27 -15.60 7.71
CA ALA A 296 -18.15 -16.70 8.67
C ALA A 296 -16.81 -16.66 9.41
N ILE A 297 -15.72 -16.36 8.70
CA ILE A 297 -14.39 -16.19 9.31
C ILE A 297 -14.39 -14.97 10.23
N ASP A 298 -14.89 -13.82 9.77
CA ASP A 298 -15.01 -12.57 10.55
C ASP A 298 -15.75 -12.82 11.86
N LYS A 299 -16.93 -13.40 11.80
CA LYS A 299 -17.74 -13.73 12.97
C LYS A 299 -17.02 -14.68 13.92
N THR A 300 -16.39 -15.73 13.41
CA THR A 300 -15.65 -16.71 14.21
C THR A 300 -14.48 -16.05 14.94
N MET A 301 -13.72 -15.20 14.27
CA MET A 301 -12.59 -14.47 14.87
C MET A 301 -13.07 -13.51 15.98
N TRP A 302 -14.18 -12.83 15.76
CA TRP A 302 -14.76 -11.97 16.80
C TRP A 302 -15.25 -12.76 18.00
N GLU A 303 -15.97 -13.86 17.79
CA GLU A 303 -16.49 -14.70 18.87
C GLU A 303 -15.37 -15.32 19.70
N GLN A 304 -14.34 -15.86 19.06
CA GLN A 304 -13.28 -16.64 19.71
C GLN A 304 -12.13 -15.78 20.27
N LYS A 305 -11.80 -14.67 19.65
CA LYS A 305 -10.61 -13.88 19.99
C LYS A 305 -10.87 -12.40 20.23
N LYS A 306 -12.09 -11.91 19.97
CA LYS A 306 -12.40 -10.47 19.97
C LYS A 306 -11.48 -9.68 19.03
N LEU A 307 -11.06 -10.29 17.92
CA LEU A 307 -10.28 -9.66 16.89
C LEU A 307 -11.19 -9.25 15.75
N PHE A 308 -11.12 -7.99 15.38
CA PHE A 308 -11.83 -7.41 14.24
C PHE A 308 -11.01 -7.55 12.96
N PRO A 309 -11.65 -7.62 11.77
CA PRO A 309 -10.95 -7.57 10.49
C PRO A 309 -10.33 -6.18 10.28
N ASN A 310 -9.09 -6.14 9.83
CA ASN A 310 -8.44 -4.90 9.42
C ASN A 310 -8.72 -4.58 7.95
N ALA A 311 -8.10 -3.51 7.43
CA ALA A 311 -8.30 -3.07 6.05
C ALA A 311 -8.09 -4.19 5.01
N ASP A 312 -7.16 -5.11 5.26
CA ASP A 312 -6.72 -6.11 4.26
C ASP A 312 -7.75 -7.22 4.03
N PHE A 313 -8.56 -7.56 5.04
CA PHE A 313 -9.41 -8.73 4.98
C PHE A 313 -10.51 -8.62 3.89
N TYR A 314 -11.32 -7.56 3.93
CA TYR A 314 -12.37 -7.37 2.93
C TYR A 314 -11.88 -6.68 1.64
N HIS A 315 -10.70 -6.07 1.65
CA HIS A 315 -10.02 -5.70 0.40
C HIS A 315 -9.70 -6.94 -0.45
N ALA A 316 -9.31 -8.05 0.18
CA ALA A 316 -9.06 -9.30 -0.53
C ALA A 316 -10.30 -9.75 -1.31
N SER A 317 -11.46 -9.79 -0.66
CA SER A 317 -12.74 -10.14 -1.30
C SER A 317 -13.13 -9.14 -2.40
N ALA A 318 -12.99 -7.83 -2.14
CA ALA A 318 -13.31 -6.79 -3.12
C ALA A 318 -12.46 -6.91 -4.39
N TYR A 319 -11.16 -7.10 -4.25
CA TYR A 319 -10.24 -7.26 -5.40
C TYR A 319 -10.53 -8.53 -6.19
N HIS A 320 -10.82 -9.62 -5.50
CA HIS A 320 -11.21 -10.87 -6.15
C HIS A 320 -12.45 -10.69 -7.03
N PHE A 321 -13.52 -10.05 -6.53
CA PHE A 321 -14.74 -9.80 -7.31
C PHE A 321 -14.53 -8.86 -8.49
N MET A 322 -13.52 -8.01 -8.45
CA MET A 322 -13.13 -7.18 -9.61
C MET A 322 -12.25 -7.94 -10.61
N GLY A 323 -11.98 -9.22 -10.40
CA GLY A 323 -11.18 -10.06 -11.30
C GLY A 323 -9.67 -9.79 -11.22
N ILE A 324 -9.20 -9.19 -10.14
CA ILE A 324 -7.78 -8.88 -9.97
C ILE A 324 -7.04 -10.14 -9.49
N PRO A 325 -5.96 -10.57 -10.15
CA PRO A 325 -5.13 -11.66 -9.67
C PRO A 325 -4.57 -11.39 -8.28
N THR A 326 -4.63 -12.36 -7.38
CA THR A 326 -4.22 -12.22 -5.97
C THR A 326 -2.79 -11.68 -5.81
N LYS A 327 -1.86 -12.08 -6.67
CA LYS A 327 -0.48 -11.60 -6.66
C LYS A 327 -0.32 -10.08 -6.92
N LEU A 328 -1.35 -9.44 -7.47
CA LEU A 328 -1.35 -8.01 -7.74
C LEU A 328 -1.94 -7.16 -6.60
N PHE A 329 -2.45 -7.76 -5.53
CA PHE A 329 -3.06 -7.04 -4.42
C PHE A 329 -2.08 -6.09 -3.73
N THR A 330 -0.89 -6.56 -3.35
CA THR A 330 0.14 -5.71 -2.72
C THR A 330 0.67 -4.63 -3.67
N PRO A 331 0.93 -4.87 -4.97
CA PRO A 331 1.27 -3.81 -5.91
C PRO A 331 0.24 -2.69 -6.04
N ILE A 332 -1.05 -2.98 -5.92
CA ILE A 332 -2.09 -1.94 -5.88
C ILE A 332 -1.90 -1.02 -4.65
N PHE A 333 -1.51 -1.59 -3.53
CA PHE A 333 -1.17 -0.83 -2.34
C PHE A 333 -0.04 0.19 -2.62
N VAL A 334 0.96 -0.17 -3.44
CA VAL A 334 2.02 0.77 -3.89
C VAL A 334 1.42 1.95 -4.64
N CYS A 335 0.50 1.71 -5.58
CA CYS A 335 -0.15 2.78 -6.37
C CYS A 335 -0.87 3.80 -5.48
N SER A 336 -1.44 3.36 -4.39
CA SER A 336 -2.10 4.24 -3.41
C SER A 336 -1.10 4.89 -2.45
N ARG A 337 -0.29 4.09 -1.76
CA ARG A 337 0.57 4.54 -0.67
C ARG A 337 1.72 5.45 -1.13
N LEU A 338 2.03 5.47 -2.42
CA LEU A 338 2.95 6.46 -2.98
C LEU A 338 2.61 7.88 -2.53
N THR A 339 1.31 8.23 -2.47
CA THR A 339 0.87 9.57 -2.03
C THR A 339 1.28 9.86 -0.60
N GLY A 340 1.10 8.89 0.31
CA GLY A 340 1.55 9.01 1.69
C GLY A 340 3.07 9.03 1.81
N TRP A 341 3.79 8.14 1.12
CA TRP A 341 5.25 8.14 1.14
C TRP A 341 5.83 9.47 0.65
N ALA A 342 5.35 9.99 -0.47
CA ALA A 342 5.82 11.25 -1.04
C ALA A 342 5.51 12.43 -0.11
N ALA A 343 4.31 12.52 0.43
CA ALA A 343 3.95 13.57 1.38
C ALA A 343 4.86 13.54 2.63
N HIS A 344 5.18 12.35 3.14
CA HIS A 344 6.13 12.19 4.25
C HIS A 344 7.56 12.55 3.86
N VAL A 345 8.00 12.29 2.64
CA VAL A 345 9.30 12.74 2.12
C VAL A 345 9.35 14.26 2.07
N PHE A 346 8.28 14.90 1.56
CA PHE A 346 8.20 16.37 1.51
C PHE A 346 8.25 16.99 2.91
N GLU A 347 7.50 16.43 3.86
CA GLU A 347 7.51 16.88 5.25
C GLU A 347 8.89 16.70 5.90
N GLN A 348 9.56 15.56 5.66
CA GLN A 348 10.91 15.31 6.16
C GLN A 348 11.91 16.32 5.59
N ARG A 349 11.86 16.59 4.28
CA ARG A 349 12.73 17.55 3.62
C ARG A 349 12.53 18.99 4.11
N ALA A 350 11.28 19.36 4.45
CA ALA A 350 10.95 20.71 4.93
C ALA A 350 11.59 21.06 6.29
N ASN A 351 11.83 20.07 7.14
CA ASN A 351 12.48 20.24 8.45
C ASN A 351 13.41 19.05 8.72
N ASN A 352 14.48 18.92 7.93
CA ASN A 352 15.29 17.72 7.89
C ASN A 352 16.35 17.65 8.99
N ARG A 353 16.41 16.47 9.61
CA ARG A 353 17.57 15.95 10.33
C ARG A 353 17.74 14.49 9.97
N ILE A 354 18.99 14.02 9.84
CA ILE A 354 19.27 12.62 9.59
C ILE A 354 18.68 11.74 10.70
N ILE A 355 17.94 10.72 10.32
CA ILE A 355 17.35 9.74 11.23
C ILE A 355 18.38 8.66 11.48
N ARG A 356 19.05 8.73 12.63
CA ARG A 356 20.15 7.82 13.02
C ARG A 356 20.06 7.53 14.51
N PRO A 357 19.28 6.51 14.92
CA PRO A 357 19.23 6.08 16.32
C PRO A 357 20.57 5.48 16.77
N SER A 358 20.79 5.46 18.08
CA SER A 358 21.92 4.74 18.68
C SER A 358 21.56 3.30 18.95
N ALA A 359 22.57 2.43 19.00
CA ALA A 359 22.44 1.04 19.40
C ALA A 359 23.17 0.80 20.71
N GLU A 360 22.62 -0.08 21.56
CA GLU A 360 23.34 -0.67 22.67
C GLU A 360 24.21 -1.84 22.14
N TYR A 361 25.49 -1.76 22.39
CA TYR A 361 26.42 -2.83 21.99
C TYR A 361 26.35 -3.98 23.00
N VAL A 362 25.94 -5.16 22.53
CA VAL A 362 25.83 -6.38 23.34
C VAL A 362 26.78 -7.50 22.87
N GLY A 363 27.76 -7.16 22.05
CA GLY A 363 28.73 -8.10 21.53
C GLY A 363 29.89 -8.36 22.50
N VAL A 364 30.98 -8.89 21.96
CA VAL A 364 32.20 -9.18 22.74
C VAL A 364 32.96 -7.91 23.09
N GLU A 365 33.66 -7.91 24.21
CA GLU A 365 34.58 -6.81 24.60
C GLU A 365 35.67 -6.59 23.56
N GLN A 366 36.37 -5.46 23.66
CA GLN A 366 37.48 -5.10 22.78
C GLN A 366 38.53 -6.22 22.75
N ARG A 367 38.92 -6.66 21.56
CA ARG A 367 39.92 -7.69 21.34
C ARG A 367 41.12 -7.11 20.63
N THR A 368 42.32 -7.64 20.97
CA THR A 368 43.53 -7.33 20.22
C THR A 368 43.49 -8.03 18.88
N PHE A 369 43.77 -7.28 17.81
CA PHE A 369 43.91 -7.87 16.49
C PHE A 369 45.12 -8.81 16.45
N VAL A 370 44.94 -10.05 16.00
CA VAL A 370 45.98 -11.02 15.76
C VAL A 370 46.16 -11.19 14.26
N PRO A 371 47.35 -11.00 13.68
CA PRO A 371 47.61 -11.25 12.26
C PRO A 371 47.27 -12.66 11.84
N ILE A 372 46.94 -12.86 10.55
CA ILE A 372 46.47 -14.16 10.03
C ILE A 372 47.47 -15.29 10.26
N GLU A 373 48.74 -14.95 10.17
CA GLU A 373 49.88 -15.90 10.35
C GLU A 373 50.02 -16.36 11.80
N GLN A 374 49.35 -15.75 12.76
CA GLN A 374 49.40 -16.03 14.20
C GLN A 374 48.06 -16.53 14.77
N ARG A 375 47.07 -16.78 13.94
CA ARG A 375 45.74 -17.28 14.36
C ARG A 375 45.67 -18.79 14.42
#